data_b9e1d64d95b7400f2feb3bb1197e8a61
#
_entry.id   b9e1d64d95b7400f2feb3bb1197e8a61
#
_cell.length_a   1.000
_cell.length_b   1.000
_cell.length_c   1.000
_cell.angle_alpha   90.00
_cell.angle_beta   90.00
_cell.angle_gamma   90.00
#
_symmetry.space_group_name_H-M   'P 1'
#
loop_
_entity.id
_entity.type
_entity.pdbx_description
1 polymer ?
#
loop_
_entity_poly.entity_id
_entity_poly.type
_entity_poly.pdbx_seq_one_letter_code
_entity_poly.pdbx_strand_id
1 'polypeptide(L)'
;MKIILAVFVSLMLTAAAFGQSAPVWIDSTHSFAIEPGAKISVAVDSDAWGAAIVAMWNKAHPNHQGAVTYIHADATGATDKISQLQDSFADVVLAIDSEVSRNAQSLLALDPHLVWLGQHVTQPPFFENANPAGSYVYIPLAYNGMVFAYNKTMLEKLGYSVRTDDVNLPREFNTWEKIFALAKKWKNDRPFYRGKHVNIVFPMSLTEVWSAYPSLTADGWEIYGDGNPLDPGFEKASFRGGLDFIKEASKADLWVLANGRRIPGSSMTGLNNWDDWLNNQTAPFSLVGTWQDVKGAMEKGHYKLGFAAMPTWQGNRLTPFVGTKGFVVNGFTHYPSAAEELYRLLYTREAMETMIKTSSYLPALRKNSPISVSYGNDWVKEEMAKAFQYSYPEPAYFLPNNQYRKAMDVYYNIPMGQIYSDVWDGKKTPAEGQAEAVTLAKKWLADNNK
;
A
#
# COMPACT_ATOMS: atom_id res chain seq x y z
N MET A 1 -31.96 4.06 -60.07
CA MET A 1 -30.73 4.66 -59.53
C MET A 1 -31.11 5.81 -58.59
N LYS A 2 -31.92 5.57 -57.53
CA LYS A 2 -32.36 6.58 -56.53
C LYS A 2 -32.58 5.99 -55.09
N ILE A 3 -31.97 4.83 -54.74
CA ILE A 3 -32.22 4.18 -53.45
C ILE A 3 -30.90 4.01 -52.60
N ILE A 4 -29.76 4.47 -53.12
CA ILE A 4 -28.46 4.25 -52.41
C ILE A 4 -28.00 5.48 -51.58
N LEU A 5 -28.72 6.60 -51.62
CA LEU A 5 -28.29 7.84 -50.93
C LEU A 5 -28.94 8.04 -49.55
N ALA A 6 -29.87 7.18 -49.12
CA ALA A 6 -30.53 7.33 -47.81
C ALA A 6 -29.91 6.52 -46.67
N VAL A 7 -28.99 5.59 -46.98
CA VAL A 7 -28.36 4.73 -45.94
C VAL A 7 -27.06 5.31 -45.41
N PHE A 8 -26.42 6.26 -46.11
CA PHE A 8 -25.15 6.86 -45.66
C PHE A 8 -25.28 8.05 -44.69
N VAL A 9 -26.49 8.62 -44.58
CA VAL A 9 -26.73 9.75 -43.65
C VAL A 9 -27.12 9.27 -42.25
N SER A 10 -27.62 8.03 -42.10
CA SER A 10 -27.97 7.46 -40.78
C SER A 10 -26.76 6.90 -39.98
N LEU A 11 -25.60 6.70 -40.64
CA LEU A 11 -24.41 6.17 -39.95
C LEU A 11 -23.43 7.24 -39.48
N MET A 12 -23.66 8.52 -39.81
CA MET A 12 -22.81 9.63 -39.29
C MET A 12 -23.40 10.36 -38.07
N LEU A 13 -24.58 9.98 -37.61
CA LEU A 13 -25.22 10.59 -36.44
C LEU A 13 -25.07 9.78 -35.17
N THR A 14 -24.41 8.62 -35.20
CA THR A 14 -24.13 7.79 -34.00
C THR A 14 -22.68 7.89 -33.51
N ALA A 15 -21.80 8.65 -34.17
CA ALA A 15 -20.42 8.83 -33.76
C ALA A 15 -20.17 10.12 -32.93
N ALA A 16 -21.21 10.92 -32.68
CA ALA A 16 -21.09 12.19 -31.91
C ALA A 16 -21.59 12.08 -30.47
N ALA A 17 -21.84 10.88 -29.95
CA ALA A 17 -22.37 10.70 -28.59
C ALA A 17 -21.36 10.13 -27.56
N PHE A 18 -20.07 10.06 -27.90
CA PHE A 18 -19.02 9.58 -26.96
C PHE A 18 -18.02 10.66 -26.57
N GLY A 19 -18.45 11.90 -26.61
CA GLY A 19 -17.73 13.01 -25.99
C GLY A 19 -18.46 13.51 -24.76
N GLN A 20 -18.95 12.64 -23.89
CA GLN A 20 -19.40 13.09 -22.58
C GLN A 20 -18.15 13.51 -21.79
N SER A 21 -18.05 14.84 -21.58
CA SER A 21 -17.18 15.40 -20.57
C SER A 21 -17.29 14.57 -19.31
N ALA A 22 -16.16 14.25 -18.68
CA ALA A 22 -16.12 13.56 -17.39
C ALA A 22 -17.16 14.19 -16.46
N PRO A 23 -17.98 13.39 -15.78
CA PRO A 23 -18.99 13.93 -14.89
C PRO A 23 -18.33 14.82 -13.83
N VAL A 24 -18.98 15.87 -13.52
CA VAL A 24 -18.52 17.07 -12.84
C VAL A 24 -18.37 16.89 -11.31
N TRP A 25 -18.46 15.64 -10.83
CA TRP A 25 -18.44 15.30 -9.40
C TRP A 25 -17.10 15.53 -8.69
N ILE A 26 -16.04 15.80 -9.45
CA ILE A 26 -14.72 16.15 -8.92
C ILE A 26 -14.55 17.67 -8.73
N ASP A 27 -15.52 18.48 -9.08
CA ASP A 27 -15.50 19.91 -8.88
C ASP A 27 -16.50 20.37 -7.79
N SER A 28 -16.40 21.62 -7.41
CA SER A 28 -17.24 22.23 -6.37
C SER A 28 -18.69 22.51 -6.78
N THR A 29 -19.09 22.17 -8.03
CA THR A 29 -20.42 22.55 -8.55
C THR A 29 -21.50 21.51 -8.24
N HIS A 30 -21.11 20.29 -7.82
CA HIS A 30 -22.02 19.22 -7.43
C HIS A 30 -21.78 18.82 -5.98
N SER A 31 -22.85 18.79 -5.22
CA SER A 31 -22.83 18.43 -3.79
C SER A 31 -24.07 17.62 -3.43
N PHE A 32 -23.95 16.76 -2.43
CA PHE A 32 -25.12 16.16 -1.80
C PHE A 32 -25.84 17.16 -0.92
N ALA A 33 -27.15 17.00 -0.76
CA ALA A 33 -27.91 17.84 0.15
C ALA A 33 -27.53 17.54 1.60
N ILE A 34 -27.31 18.57 2.39
CA ILE A 34 -26.98 18.43 3.81
C ILE A 34 -28.29 18.47 4.59
N GLU A 35 -28.56 17.46 5.40
CA GLU A 35 -29.77 17.36 6.21
C GLU A 35 -29.83 18.53 7.23
N PRO A 36 -31.01 19.08 7.49
CA PRO A 36 -31.16 20.15 8.50
C PRO A 36 -30.67 19.69 9.88
N GLY A 37 -29.78 20.49 10.47
CA GLY A 37 -29.20 20.19 11.78
C GLY A 37 -28.16 19.06 11.80
N ALA A 38 -27.62 18.66 10.64
CA ALA A 38 -26.61 17.61 10.54
C ALA A 38 -25.42 17.87 11.47
N LYS A 39 -25.01 16.82 12.16
CA LYS A 39 -23.82 16.73 13.01
C LYS A 39 -23.16 15.41 12.71
N ILE A 40 -22.05 15.46 11.98
CA ILE A 40 -21.31 14.29 11.58
C ILE A 40 -19.86 14.34 12.07
N SER A 41 -19.23 13.21 12.17
CA SER A 41 -17.83 13.07 12.57
C SER A 41 -17.03 12.27 11.56
N VAL A 42 -15.74 12.61 11.42
CA VAL A 42 -14.79 11.83 10.63
C VAL A 42 -13.71 11.23 11.52
N ALA A 43 -13.45 9.95 11.36
CA ALA A 43 -12.38 9.25 12.06
C ALA A 43 -11.14 9.14 11.14
N VAL A 44 -10.01 9.67 11.62
CA VAL A 44 -8.70 9.62 10.94
C VAL A 44 -7.58 9.44 11.97
N ASP A 45 -6.43 8.95 11.52
CA ASP A 45 -5.27 8.63 12.35
C ASP A 45 -4.23 9.78 12.44
N SER A 46 -4.62 11.00 12.07
CA SER A 46 -3.80 12.20 12.18
C SER A 46 -4.64 13.38 12.61
N ASP A 47 -4.29 13.99 13.76
CA ASP A 47 -4.98 15.18 14.28
C ASP A 47 -4.85 16.39 13.34
N ALA A 48 -3.68 16.56 12.73
CA ALA A 48 -3.45 17.64 11.78
C ALA A 48 -4.35 17.50 10.53
N TRP A 49 -4.51 16.26 10.06
CA TRP A 49 -5.40 15.99 8.93
C TRP A 49 -6.87 16.13 9.33
N GLY A 50 -7.28 15.60 10.49
CA GLY A 50 -8.65 15.76 11.00
C GLY A 50 -9.05 17.24 11.13
N ALA A 51 -8.20 18.06 11.72
CA ALA A 51 -8.43 19.50 11.82
C ALA A 51 -8.54 20.19 10.43
N ALA A 52 -7.71 19.75 9.47
CA ALA A 52 -7.75 20.28 8.11
C ALA A 52 -9.03 19.87 7.36
N ILE A 53 -9.55 18.67 7.57
CA ILE A 53 -10.83 18.21 7.02
C ILE A 53 -11.99 19.09 7.53
N VAL A 54 -12.02 19.37 8.84
CA VAL A 54 -13.02 20.25 9.43
C VAL A 54 -12.95 21.67 8.83
N ALA A 55 -11.73 22.20 8.67
CA ALA A 55 -11.54 23.52 8.05
C ALA A 55 -12.00 23.54 6.58
N MET A 56 -11.74 22.49 5.84
CA MET A 56 -12.18 22.31 4.46
C MET A 56 -13.71 22.29 4.34
N TRP A 57 -14.38 21.52 5.21
CA TRP A 57 -15.84 21.49 5.28
C TRP A 57 -16.40 22.89 5.54
N ASN A 58 -15.91 23.59 6.56
CA ASN A 58 -16.37 24.92 6.93
C ASN A 58 -16.20 25.95 5.80
N LYS A 59 -15.13 25.80 5.01
CA LYS A 59 -14.89 26.64 3.83
C LYS A 59 -15.86 26.31 2.69
N ALA A 60 -16.10 25.03 2.42
CA ALA A 60 -17.00 24.58 1.35
C ALA A 60 -18.48 24.84 1.69
N HIS A 61 -18.84 24.75 2.94
CA HIS A 61 -20.23 24.85 3.43
C HIS A 61 -20.37 25.93 4.54
N PRO A 62 -20.27 27.22 4.20
CA PRO A 62 -20.31 28.30 5.20
C PRO A 62 -21.63 28.38 5.99
N ASN A 63 -22.73 27.86 5.42
CA ASN A 63 -24.04 27.77 6.10
C ASN A 63 -24.15 26.53 7.03
N HIS A 64 -23.19 25.64 7.00
CA HIS A 64 -23.15 24.41 7.81
C HIS A 64 -21.85 24.32 8.61
N GLN A 65 -21.27 25.45 8.99
CA GLN A 65 -20.09 25.51 9.83
C GLN A 65 -20.33 24.79 11.16
N GLY A 66 -19.34 24.01 11.60
CA GLY A 66 -19.44 23.22 12.82
C GLY A 66 -20.37 22.00 12.72
N ALA A 67 -20.83 21.62 11.52
CA ALA A 67 -21.53 20.37 11.29
C ALA A 67 -20.57 19.16 11.32
N VAL A 68 -19.29 19.35 10.95
CA VAL A 68 -18.27 18.29 10.97
C VAL A 68 -17.33 18.45 12.14
N THR A 69 -17.08 17.34 12.84
CA THR A 69 -16.02 17.20 13.84
C THR A 69 -15.10 16.05 13.44
N TYR A 70 -13.92 15.92 14.07
CA TYR A 70 -13.07 14.76 13.86
C TYR A 70 -12.77 14.05 15.18
N ILE A 71 -12.47 12.76 15.07
CA ILE A 71 -11.91 11.95 16.15
C ILE A 71 -10.61 11.29 15.67
N HIS A 72 -9.65 11.18 16.57
CA HIS A 72 -8.42 10.42 16.30
C HIS A 72 -8.71 8.93 16.45
N ALA A 73 -8.57 8.16 15.38
CA ALA A 73 -8.73 6.71 15.41
C ALA A 73 -7.84 6.03 14.37
N ASP A 74 -7.21 4.93 14.77
CA ASP A 74 -6.45 4.09 13.85
C ASP A 74 -7.37 3.50 12.78
N ALA A 75 -6.89 3.51 11.53
CA ALA A 75 -7.59 2.90 10.40
C ALA A 75 -7.66 1.37 10.52
N THR A 76 -6.71 0.74 11.23
CA THR A 76 -6.73 -0.69 11.53
C THR A 76 -7.86 -1.03 12.52
N GLY A 77 -8.71 -2.00 12.19
CA GLY A 77 -9.88 -2.37 12.97
C GLY A 77 -11.02 -1.34 12.93
N ALA A 78 -10.95 -0.37 12.04
CA ALA A 78 -11.94 0.71 11.97
C ALA A 78 -13.33 0.20 11.58
N THR A 79 -13.44 -0.72 10.63
CA THR A 79 -14.73 -1.32 10.24
C THR A 79 -15.31 -2.23 11.32
N ASP A 80 -14.46 -2.87 12.13
CA ASP A 80 -14.91 -3.65 13.30
C ASP A 80 -15.54 -2.72 14.37
N LYS A 81 -14.96 -1.52 14.57
CA LYS A 81 -15.52 -0.51 15.46
C LYS A 81 -16.90 -0.03 15.00
N ILE A 82 -17.10 0.19 13.68
CA ILE A 82 -18.42 0.52 13.13
C ILE A 82 -19.41 -0.59 13.46
N SER A 83 -19.06 -1.84 13.23
CA SER A 83 -19.93 -2.99 13.49
C SER A 83 -20.31 -3.14 14.97
N GLN A 84 -19.39 -2.79 15.88
CA GLN A 84 -19.57 -2.94 17.33
C GLN A 84 -20.28 -1.74 17.96
N LEU A 85 -19.93 -0.52 17.56
CA LEU A 85 -20.37 0.72 18.19
C LEU A 85 -21.53 1.40 17.46
N GLN A 86 -21.80 0.99 16.22
CA GLN A 86 -22.89 1.48 15.37
C GLN A 86 -22.90 3.02 15.27
N ASP A 87 -24.03 3.67 15.58
CA ASP A 87 -24.21 5.13 15.56
C ASP A 87 -23.39 5.89 16.63
N SER A 88 -22.81 5.16 17.58
CA SER A 88 -21.90 5.74 18.59
C SER A 88 -20.47 5.92 18.09
N PHE A 89 -20.13 5.47 16.86
CA PHE A 89 -18.85 5.71 16.23
C PHE A 89 -18.97 6.78 15.13
N ALA A 90 -17.83 7.14 14.49
CA ALA A 90 -17.83 8.18 13.48
C ALA A 90 -18.67 7.83 12.23
N ASP A 91 -19.22 8.87 11.57
CA ASP A 91 -20.06 8.74 10.38
C ASP A 91 -19.24 8.43 9.12
N VAL A 92 -18.06 9.04 8.97
CA VAL A 92 -17.11 8.79 7.88
C VAL A 92 -15.80 8.31 8.49
N VAL A 93 -15.29 7.17 8.02
CA VAL A 93 -14.19 6.47 8.72
C VAL A 93 -13.09 6.08 7.74
N LEU A 94 -11.85 6.46 8.05
CA LEU A 94 -10.68 5.94 7.36
C LEU A 94 -10.50 4.46 7.70
N ALA A 95 -10.46 3.60 6.70
CA ALA A 95 -10.36 2.15 6.84
C ALA A 95 -9.30 1.55 5.91
N ILE A 96 -8.85 0.33 6.22
CA ILE A 96 -7.97 -0.47 5.38
C ILE A 96 -8.81 -1.34 4.45
N ASP A 97 -8.42 -1.43 3.17
CA ASP A 97 -9.12 -2.17 2.13
C ASP A 97 -9.40 -3.65 2.50
N SER A 98 -8.44 -4.33 3.09
CA SER A 98 -8.56 -5.74 3.49
C SER A 98 -9.61 -6.02 4.59
N GLU A 99 -10.11 -4.99 5.26
CA GLU A 99 -11.10 -5.12 6.34
C GLU A 99 -12.53 -4.79 5.89
N VAL A 100 -12.67 -4.11 4.75
CA VAL A 100 -13.96 -3.56 4.29
C VAL A 100 -14.98 -4.66 4.03
N SER A 101 -14.62 -5.67 3.26
CA SER A 101 -15.57 -6.74 2.87
C SER A 101 -16.06 -7.55 4.06
N ARG A 102 -15.27 -7.63 5.14
CA ARG A 102 -15.60 -8.36 6.37
C ARG A 102 -16.81 -7.76 7.09
N ASN A 103 -16.94 -6.44 7.06
CA ASN A 103 -17.96 -5.69 7.77
C ASN A 103 -18.88 -4.90 6.82
N ALA A 104 -18.95 -5.26 5.55
CA ALA A 104 -19.67 -4.49 4.51
C ALA A 104 -21.17 -4.29 4.85
N GLN A 105 -21.79 -5.20 5.60
CA GLN A 105 -23.17 -5.07 6.05
C GLN A 105 -23.41 -3.92 7.05
N SER A 106 -22.35 -3.41 7.67
CA SER A 106 -22.39 -2.27 8.60
C SER A 106 -22.02 -0.95 7.92
N LEU A 107 -21.79 -0.96 6.61
CA LEU A 107 -21.35 0.18 5.83
C LEU A 107 -22.48 0.66 4.89
N LEU A 108 -22.58 1.96 4.69
CA LEU A 108 -23.50 2.52 3.72
C LEU A 108 -23.02 2.22 2.30
N ALA A 109 -23.91 1.75 1.44
CA ALA A 109 -23.64 1.65 0.02
C ALA A 109 -23.50 3.06 -0.57
N LEU A 110 -22.42 3.30 -1.31
CA LEU A 110 -22.12 4.60 -1.88
C LEU A 110 -23.05 4.95 -3.04
N ASP A 111 -23.41 6.22 -3.15
CA ASP A 111 -24.14 6.74 -4.30
C ASP A 111 -23.37 6.45 -5.60
N PRO A 112 -24.05 6.15 -6.72
CA PRO A 112 -23.41 5.87 -8.01
C PRO A 112 -22.41 6.93 -8.49
N HIS A 113 -22.59 8.19 -8.09
CA HIS A 113 -21.66 9.25 -8.44
C HIS A 113 -20.34 9.15 -7.65
N LEU A 114 -20.38 8.69 -6.40
CA LEU A 114 -19.18 8.37 -5.64
C LEU A 114 -18.49 7.13 -6.20
N VAL A 115 -19.24 6.11 -6.61
CA VAL A 115 -18.70 4.92 -7.27
C VAL A 115 -17.88 5.31 -8.51
N TRP A 116 -18.33 6.31 -9.26
CA TRP A 116 -17.59 6.83 -10.40
C TRP A 116 -16.18 7.32 -10.01
N LEU A 117 -16.00 7.95 -8.85
CA LEU A 117 -14.69 8.36 -8.33
C LEU A 117 -13.76 7.14 -8.17
N GLY A 118 -14.24 6.06 -7.58
CA GLY A 118 -13.48 4.81 -7.47
C GLY A 118 -13.02 4.29 -8.81
N GLN A 119 -13.92 4.23 -9.78
CA GLN A 119 -13.67 3.68 -11.11
C GLN A 119 -12.72 4.53 -11.96
N HIS A 120 -12.73 5.85 -11.84
CA HIS A 120 -12.05 6.76 -12.75
C HIS A 120 -10.89 7.54 -12.14
N VAL A 121 -10.88 7.77 -10.84
CA VAL A 121 -9.87 8.58 -10.16
C VAL A 121 -8.81 7.70 -9.51
N THR A 122 -9.23 6.63 -8.84
CA THR A 122 -8.33 5.76 -8.08
C THR A 122 -7.87 4.54 -8.86
N GLN A 123 -7.04 3.71 -8.27
CA GLN A 123 -6.54 2.47 -8.87
C GLN A 123 -7.66 1.40 -8.92
N PRO A 124 -8.16 1.02 -10.12
CA PRO A 124 -9.32 0.15 -10.25
C PRO A 124 -9.23 -1.19 -9.51
N PRO A 125 -8.11 -1.94 -9.56
CA PRO A 125 -8.04 -3.22 -8.87
C PRO A 125 -8.20 -3.11 -7.34
N PHE A 126 -7.68 -2.08 -6.71
CA PHE A 126 -7.89 -1.87 -5.28
C PHE A 126 -9.35 -1.50 -4.97
N PHE A 127 -9.98 -0.74 -5.86
CA PHE A 127 -11.38 -0.39 -5.74
C PHE A 127 -12.29 -1.62 -5.90
N GLU A 128 -12.10 -2.39 -6.97
CA GLU A 128 -12.92 -3.57 -7.25
C GLU A 128 -12.71 -4.69 -6.22
N ASN A 129 -11.46 -4.91 -5.78
CA ASN A 129 -11.14 -5.99 -4.85
C ASN A 129 -11.57 -5.72 -3.41
N ALA A 130 -11.60 -4.46 -2.97
CA ALA A 130 -12.02 -4.12 -1.61
C ALA A 130 -13.54 -4.19 -1.43
N ASN A 131 -14.31 -4.02 -2.50
CA ASN A 131 -15.77 -3.96 -2.42
C ASN A 131 -16.43 -5.35 -2.56
N PRO A 132 -17.50 -5.63 -1.81
CA PRO A 132 -18.28 -6.85 -2.00
C PRO A 132 -18.92 -6.89 -3.38
N ALA A 133 -19.12 -8.08 -3.92
CA ALA A 133 -19.82 -8.24 -5.20
C ALA A 133 -21.21 -7.58 -5.17
N GLY A 134 -21.42 -6.63 -6.07
CA GLY A 134 -22.71 -5.94 -6.23
C GLY A 134 -22.96 -4.80 -5.24
N SER A 135 -21.98 -4.42 -4.40
CA SER A 135 -22.12 -3.29 -3.47
C SER A 135 -20.80 -2.56 -3.34
N TYR A 136 -20.80 -1.27 -3.60
CA TYR A 136 -19.64 -0.42 -3.43
C TYR A 136 -19.78 0.38 -2.13
N VAL A 137 -18.89 0.17 -1.19
CA VAL A 137 -18.89 0.78 0.15
C VAL A 137 -17.58 1.50 0.47
N TYR A 138 -16.57 1.40 -0.43
CA TYR A 138 -15.22 1.87 -0.21
C TYR A 138 -14.59 2.42 -1.48
N ILE A 139 -13.85 3.51 -1.37
CA ILE A 139 -12.99 4.03 -2.43
C ILE A 139 -11.56 4.18 -1.88
N PRO A 140 -10.53 3.65 -2.54
CA PRO A 140 -9.14 3.90 -2.17
C PRO A 140 -8.81 5.38 -2.19
N LEU A 141 -8.09 5.88 -1.18
CA LEU A 141 -7.60 7.26 -1.15
C LEU A 141 -6.07 7.31 -1.17
N ALA A 142 -5.45 6.47 -0.37
CA ALA A 142 -4.00 6.47 -0.18
C ALA A 142 -3.42 5.06 -0.27
N TYR A 143 -2.18 4.97 -0.77
CA TYR A 143 -1.41 3.73 -0.73
C TYR A 143 -1.00 3.38 0.69
N ASN A 144 -1.06 2.09 1.00
CA ASN A 144 -0.59 1.49 2.24
C ASN A 144 0.37 0.36 1.89
N GLY A 145 1.63 0.70 1.71
CA GLY A 145 2.63 -0.24 1.21
C GLY A 145 4.06 0.24 1.45
N MET A 146 5.02 -0.48 0.88
CA MET A 146 6.43 -0.25 1.10
C MET A 146 7.16 0.19 -0.16
N VAL A 147 8.16 1.05 0.03
CA VAL A 147 9.05 1.53 -1.01
C VAL A 147 10.48 1.12 -0.68
N PHE A 148 11.24 0.66 -1.68
CA PHE A 148 12.66 0.41 -1.51
C PHE A 148 13.42 1.73 -1.42
N ALA A 149 14.20 1.89 -0.36
CA ALA A 149 14.97 3.09 -0.10
C ALA A 149 16.46 2.76 0.06
N TYR A 150 17.33 3.69 -0.32
CA TYR A 150 18.77 3.57 -0.16
C TYR A 150 19.38 4.86 0.41
N ASN A 151 20.34 4.70 1.31
CA ASN A 151 21.01 5.82 1.97
C ASN A 151 22.10 6.38 1.07
N LYS A 152 21.76 7.43 0.30
CA LYS A 152 22.70 8.13 -0.60
C LYS A 152 23.93 8.62 0.17
N THR A 153 23.72 9.25 1.31
CA THR A 153 24.82 9.82 2.11
C THR A 153 25.79 8.76 2.62
N MET A 154 25.29 7.59 3.06
CA MET A 154 26.15 6.49 3.49
C MET A 154 26.96 5.95 2.31
N LEU A 155 26.30 5.62 1.22
CA LEU A 155 26.93 5.04 0.03
C LEU A 155 28.01 5.96 -0.54
N GLU A 156 27.72 7.25 -0.69
CA GLU A 156 28.71 8.25 -1.16
C GLU A 156 29.92 8.33 -0.24
N LYS A 157 29.71 8.37 1.09
CA LYS A 157 30.81 8.41 2.07
C LYS A 157 31.66 7.13 2.06
N LEU A 158 31.08 6.03 1.65
CA LEU A 158 31.79 4.75 1.49
C LEU A 158 32.36 4.54 0.07
N GLY A 159 32.31 5.59 -0.78
CA GLY A 159 32.95 5.62 -2.10
C GLY A 159 32.14 5.02 -3.23
N TYR A 160 30.83 4.82 -3.05
CA TYR A 160 29.95 4.31 -4.10
C TYR A 160 29.25 5.43 -4.88
N SER A 161 29.01 5.20 -6.16
CA SER A 161 28.20 6.10 -6.97
C SER A 161 26.71 5.92 -6.63
N VAL A 162 26.01 7.05 -6.43
CA VAL A 162 24.55 7.06 -6.20
C VAL A 162 23.79 7.71 -7.35
N ARG A 163 24.47 7.91 -8.49
CA ARG A 163 23.82 8.44 -9.70
C ARG A 163 22.88 7.39 -10.27
N THR A 164 21.69 7.80 -10.58
CA THR A 164 20.64 6.95 -11.14
C THR A 164 19.77 7.77 -12.08
N ASP A 165 19.13 7.06 -13.00
CA ASP A 165 18.13 7.63 -13.88
C ASP A 165 16.76 7.33 -13.27
N ASP A 166 16.01 8.37 -12.95
CA ASP A 166 14.66 8.31 -12.39
C ASP A 166 14.58 7.44 -11.10
N VAL A 167 13.60 6.56 -10.99
CA VAL A 167 13.35 5.67 -9.83
C VAL A 167 14.14 4.36 -9.86
N ASN A 168 15.19 4.29 -10.65
CA ASN A 168 16.04 3.11 -10.66
C ASN A 168 17.11 3.19 -9.56
N LEU A 169 17.55 2.04 -9.08
CA LEU A 169 18.75 1.97 -8.25
C LEU A 169 20.01 2.25 -9.10
N PRO A 170 21.06 2.79 -8.48
CA PRO A 170 22.37 2.87 -9.11
C PRO A 170 22.78 1.50 -9.68
N ARG A 171 23.42 1.50 -10.85
CA ARG A 171 23.79 0.25 -11.57
C ARG A 171 24.56 -0.76 -10.72
N GLU A 172 25.27 -0.31 -9.71
CA GLU A 172 26.01 -1.16 -8.78
C GLU A 172 25.10 -1.97 -7.84
N PHE A 173 23.81 -1.60 -7.71
CA PHE A 173 22.88 -2.18 -6.72
C PHE A 173 21.51 -2.54 -7.31
N ASN A 174 21.33 -2.48 -8.61
CA ASN A 174 20.02 -2.62 -9.24
C ASN A 174 19.49 -4.07 -9.32
N THR A 175 20.26 -5.04 -8.83
CA THR A 175 19.82 -6.42 -8.68
C THR A 175 20.20 -6.97 -7.29
N TRP A 176 19.47 -7.96 -6.82
CA TRP A 176 19.77 -8.61 -5.55
C TRP A 176 21.10 -9.37 -5.56
N GLU A 177 21.52 -9.92 -6.70
CA GLU A 177 22.83 -10.55 -6.84
C GLU A 177 23.96 -9.55 -6.52
N LYS A 178 23.81 -8.30 -6.95
CA LYS A 178 24.80 -7.24 -6.66
C LYS A 178 24.76 -6.81 -5.20
N ILE A 179 23.56 -6.73 -4.61
CA ILE A 179 23.39 -6.45 -3.18
C ILE A 179 23.99 -7.58 -2.34
N PHE A 180 23.81 -8.85 -2.74
CA PHE A 180 24.44 -10.00 -2.09
C PHE A 180 25.97 -9.97 -2.23
N ALA A 181 26.48 -9.59 -3.39
CA ALA A 181 27.92 -9.43 -3.58
C ALA A 181 28.49 -8.30 -2.70
N LEU A 182 27.75 -7.19 -2.56
CA LEU A 182 28.10 -6.12 -1.63
C LEU A 182 28.15 -6.61 -0.19
N ALA A 183 27.16 -7.37 0.25
CA ALA A 183 27.10 -7.91 1.60
C ALA A 183 28.32 -8.81 1.91
N LYS A 184 28.66 -9.73 0.99
CA LYS A 184 29.86 -10.56 1.11
C LYS A 184 31.16 -9.75 1.17
N LYS A 185 31.24 -8.70 0.33
CA LYS A 185 32.38 -7.77 0.36
C LYS A 185 32.46 -7.06 1.72
N TRP A 186 31.37 -6.51 2.20
CA TRP A 186 31.35 -5.73 3.46
C TRP A 186 31.58 -6.58 4.70
N LYS A 187 31.26 -7.85 4.67
CA LYS A 187 31.63 -8.77 5.75
C LYS A 187 33.14 -8.81 5.96
N ASN A 188 33.93 -8.74 4.87
CA ASN A 188 35.39 -8.74 4.92
C ASN A 188 35.95 -7.34 5.16
N ASP A 189 35.46 -6.33 4.43
CA ASP A 189 35.97 -4.96 4.45
C ASP A 189 35.59 -4.21 5.75
N ARG A 190 34.48 -4.62 6.38
CA ARG A 190 33.93 -4.02 7.61
C ARG A 190 33.86 -2.49 7.52
N PRO A 191 33.13 -1.91 6.57
CA PRO A 191 33.11 -0.47 6.35
C PRO A 191 32.68 0.27 7.61
N PHE A 192 33.22 1.50 7.77
CA PHE A 192 32.99 2.31 8.96
C PHE A 192 32.21 3.58 8.58
N TYR A 193 31.07 3.79 9.25
CA TYR A 193 30.22 4.92 9.00
C TYR A 193 29.69 5.49 10.33
N ARG A 194 29.80 6.81 10.51
CA ARG A 194 29.34 7.52 11.73
C ARG A 194 29.80 6.89 13.05
N GLY A 195 31.06 6.49 13.12
CA GLY A 195 31.64 5.94 14.34
C GLY A 195 31.35 4.47 14.61
N LYS A 196 30.71 3.74 13.69
CA LYS A 196 30.36 2.33 13.84
C LYS A 196 30.67 1.53 12.58
N HIS A 197 30.94 0.24 12.74
CA HIS A 197 30.97 -0.68 11.60
C HIS A 197 29.54 -0.92 11.07
N VAL A 198 29.39 -0.89 9.74
CA VAL A 198 28.12 -1.24 9.08
C VAL A 198 28.06 -2.75 8.95
N ASN A 199 27.23 -3.38 9.78
CA ASN A 199 27.07 -4.84 9.85
C ASN A 199 25.80 -5.32 9.12
N ILE A 200 24.99 -4.43 8.63
CA ILE A 200 23.71 -4.74 7.96
C ILE A 200 23.75 -4.08 6.60
N VAL A 201 23.51 -4.87 5.53
CA VAL A 201 23.34 -4.33 4.18
C VAL A 201 21.87 -4.09 3.86
N PHE A 202 21.02 -5.02 4.28
CA PHE A 202 19.57 -4.91 4.17
C PHE A 202 18.91 -5.57 5.38
N PRO A 203 18.14 -4.83 6.19
CA PRO A 203 17.45 -5.36 7.36
C PRO A 203 16.22 -6.16 6.90
N MET A 204 16.44 -7.40 6.47
CA MET A 204 15.39 -8.29 6.06
C MET A 204 14.60 -8.76 7.27
N SER A 205 13.28 -8.66 7.22
CA SER A 205 12.39 -9.11 8.28
C SER A 205 11.63 -10.36 7.83
N LEU A 206 11.86 -11.48 8.52
CA LEU A 206 11.24 -12.77 8.17
C LEU A 206 10.06 -13.13 9.08
N THR A 207 10.07 -12.67 10.33
CA THR A 207 9.03 -12.99 11.31
C THR A 207 7.78 -12.13 11.16
N GLU A 208 7.92 -10.97 10.53
CA GLU A 208 6.81 -10.11 10.17
C GLU A 208 6.45 -10.38 8.70
N VAL A 209 5.30 -11.02 8.48
CA VAL A 209 4.92 -11.59 7.18
C VAL A 209 4.75 -10.53 6.08
N TRP A 210 4.39 -9.32 6.43
CA TRP A 210 4.23 -8.20 5.50
C TRP A 210 5.57 -7.78 4.90
N SER A 211 6.58 -7.64 5.76
CA SER A 211 7.96 -7.31 5.36
C SER A 211 8.64 -8.45 4.61
N ALA A 212 8.29 -9.69 4.90
CA ALA A 212 8.82 -10.87 4.23
C ALA A 212 8.21 -11.09 2.83
N TYR A 213 7.00 -10.60 2.60
CA TYR A 213 6.24 -10.80 1.36
C TYR A 213 7.05 -10.52 0.09
N PRO A 214 7.82 -9.42 -0.03
CA PRO A 214 8.60 -9.15 -1.24
C PRO A 214 9.54 -10.29 -1.63
N SER A 215 10.10 -10.99 -0.65
CA SER A 215 11.00 -12.12 -0.89
C SER A 215 10.32 -13.28 -1.59
N LEU A 216 9.02 -13.48 -1.34
CA LEU A 216 8.24 -14.54 -1.95
C LEU A 216 7.93 -14.28 -3.42
N THR A 217 7.92 -12.99 -3.81
CA THR A 217 7.64 -12.58 -5.18
C THR A 217 8.85 -12.69 -6.11
N ALA A 218 10.01 -13.12 -5.58
CA ALA A 218 11.28 -13.12 -6.31
C ALA A 218 11.28 -13.96 -7.59
N ASP A 219 10.40 -14.96 -7.70
CA ASP A 219 10.18 -15.78 -8.90
C ASP A 219 8.77 -15.55 -9.51
N GLY A 220 8.19 -14.34 -9.32
CA GLY A 220 6.92 -13.97 -9.91
C GLY A 220 5.69 -14.57 -9.23
N TRP A 221 5.81 -15.07 -7.99
CA TRP A 221 4.63 -15.47 -7.22
C TRP A 221 3.85 -14.25 -6.74
N GLU A 222 2.55 -14.34 -6.85
CA GLU A 222 1.60 -13.41 -6.28
C GLU A 222 0.54 -14.17 -5.50
N ILE A 223 0.21 -13.69 -4.31
CA ILE A 223 -0.86 -14.30 -3.52
C ILE A 223 -2.19 -14.13 -4.27
N TYR A 224 -2.92 -15.23 -4.44
CA TYR A 224 -4.18 -15.25 -5.22
C TYR A 224 -4.05 -14.76 -6.67
N GLY A 225 -2.86 -14.80 -7.25
CA GLY A 225 -2.61 -14.30 -8.61
C GLY A 225 -3.49 -14.90 -9.71
N ASP A 226 -4.13 -16.06 -9.47
CA ASP A 226 -5.11 -16.67 -10.37
C ASP A 226 -6.56 -16.20 -10.10
N GLY A 227 -6.75 -15.28 -9.15
CA GLY A 227 -8.08 -14.75 -8.79
C GLY A 227 -8.97 -15.73 -8.00
N ASN A 228 -8.46 -16.91 -7.61
CA ASN A 228 -9.19 -17.85 -6.78
C ASN A 228 -8.96 -17.56 -5.29
N PRO A 229 -9.97 -17.07 -4.54
CA PRO A 229 -9.81 -16.72 -3.13
C PRO A 229 -9.58 -17.92 -2.20
N LEU A 230 -9.73 -19.13 -2.69
CA LEU A 230 -9.48 -20.39 -1.97
C LEU A 230 -8.09 -20.96 -2.25
N ASP A 231 -7.33 -20.34 -3.15
CA ASP A 231 -6.00 -20.80 -3.54
C ASP A 231 -4.97 -19.64 -3.45
N PRO A 232 -4.25 -19.52 -2.34
CA PRO A 232 -3.19 -18.50 -2.22
C PRO A 232 -1.99 -18.75 -3.12
N GLY A 233 -1.98 -19.84 -3.88
CA GLY A 233 -0.91 -20.18 -4.83
C GLY A 233 0.36 -20.72 -4.19
N PHE A 234 0.31 -21.23 -2.96
CA PHE A 234 1.50 -21.80 -2.28
C PHE A 234 2.02 -23.09 -2.95
N GLU A 235 1.19 -23.77 -3.75
CA GLU A 235 1.61 -24.94 -4.51
C GLU A 235 2.47 -24.62 -5.75
N LYS A 236 2.49 -23.34 -6.17
CA LYS A 236 3.19 -22.92 -7.38
C LYS A 236 4.71 -23.03 -7.23
N ALA A 237 5.39 -23.36 -8.32
CA ALA A 237 6.84 -23.37 -8.36
C ALA A 237 7.44 -21.99 -8.03
N SER A 238 6.77 -20.91 -8.44
CA SER A 238 7.19 -19.54 -8.17
C SER A 238 7.17 -19.19 -6.67
N PHE A 239 6.23 -19.75 -5.87
CA PHE A 239 6.28 -19.60 -4.42
C PHE A 239 7.53 -20.25 -3.82
N ARG A 240 7.88 -21.46 -4.30
CA ARG A 240 9.13 -22.12 -3.90
C ARG A 240 10.35 -21.29 -4.33
N GLY A 241 10.33 -20.69 -5.52
CA GLY A 241 11.37 -19.76 -5.98
C GLY A 241 11.58 -18.58 -5.03
N GLY A 242 10.51 -18.07 -4.41
CA GLY A 242 10.61 -17.06 -3.33
C GLY A 242 11.30 -17.60 -2.06
N LEU A 243 11.02 -18.84 -1.67
CA LEU A 243 11.75 -19.50 -0.56
C LEU A 243 13.22 -19.79 -0.91
N ASP A 244 13.52 -20.10 -2.18
CA ASP A 244 14.90 -20.21 -2.68
C ASP A 244 15.65 -18.87 -2.57
N PHE A 245 14.98 -17.75 -2.88
CA PHE A 245 15.54 -16.42 -2.65
C PHE A 245 15.89 -16.17 -1.18
N ILE A 246 15.00 -16.51 -0.23
CA ILE A 246 15.28 -16.41 1.22
C ILE A 246 16.51 -17.22 1.59
N LYS A 247 16.64 -18.44 1.07
CA LYS A 247 17.80 -19.29 1.30
C LYS A 247 19.09 -18.68 0.74
N GLU A 248 19.06 -18.11 -0.47
CA GLU A 248 20.23 -17.43 -1.05
C GLU A 248 20.60 -16.16 -0.29
N ALA A 249 19.59 -15.38 0.13
CA ALA A 249 19.80 -14.21 0.97
C ALA A 249 20.49 -14.58 2.30
N SER A 250 20.16 -15.72 2.88
CA SER A 250 20.82 -16.22 4.10
C SER A 250 22.30 -16.51 3.93
N LYS A 251 22.74 -16.91 2.72
CA LYS A 251 24.16 -17.17 2.39
C LYS A 251 24.92 -15.89 2.07
N ALA A 252 24.22 -14.80 1.81
CA ALA A 252 24.81 -13.53 1.37
C ALA A 252 25.31 -12.66 2.53
N ASP A 253 25.08 -13.07 3.78
CA ASP A 253 25.49 -12.29 4.98
C ASP A 253 24.91 -10.87 5.00
N LEU A 254 23.65 -10.70 4.58
CA LEU A 254 22.97 -9.39 4.55
C LEU A 254 22.96 -8.70 5.92
N TRP A 255 23.01 -9.50 6.99
CA TRP A 255 23.07 -9.01 8.37
C TRP A 255 24.01 -9.90 9.19
N VAL A 256 25.13 -9.33 9.60
CA VAL A 256 26.18 -10.02 10.35
C VAL A 256 26.35 -9.37 11.71
N LEU A 257 26.31 -10.14 12.77
CA LEU A 257 26.57 -9.66 14.12
C LEU A 257 28.03 -9.17 14.27
N ALA A 258 28.29 -8.30 15.27
CA ALA A 258 29.60 -7.73 15.52
C ALA A 258 30.71 -8.79 15.71
N ASN A 259 30.36 -9.98 16.19
CA ASN A 259 31.26 -11.13 16.33
C ASN A 259 31.45 -11.95 15.04
N GLY A 260 30.96 -11.47 13.90
CA GLY A 260 31.06 -12.16 12.61
C GLY A 260 30.04 -13.28 12.39
N ARG A 261 29.14 -13.55 13.34
CA ARG A 261 28.10 -14.58 13.19
C ARG A 261 26.91 -14.04 12.44
N ARG A 262 26.29 -14.89 11.61
CA ARG A 262 25.03 -14.59 10.94
C ARG A 262 23.89 -14.48 11.95
N ILE A 263 22.97 -13.53 11.73
CA ILE A 263 21.77 -13.41 12.56
C ILE A 263 20.83 -14.60 12.28
N PRO A 264 20.25 -15.23 13.30
CA PRO A 264 19.22 -16.26 13.10
C PRO A 264 17.95 -15.66 12.50
N GLY A 265 17.23 -16.46 11.70
CA GLY A 265 15.97 -16.04 11.06
C GLY A 265 14.92 -15.56 12.07
N SER A 266 14.83 -16.21 13.23
CA SER A 266 13.92 -15.85 14.32
C SER A 266 14.22 -14.49 14.98
N SER A 267 15.42 -13.96 14.80
CA SER A 267 15.84 -12.64 15.30
C SER A 267 15.67 -11.53 14.26
N MET A 268 15.26 -11.87 13.04
CA MET A 268 14.97 -10.93 11.97
C MET A 268 13.54 -10.42 12.14
N THR A 269 13.36 -9.48 13.05
CA THR A 269 12.05 -8.92 13.41
C THR A 269 11.74 -7.64 12.63
N GLY A 270 10.47 -7.40 12.41
CA GLY A 270 9.80 -6.53 11.51
C GLY A 270 10.04 -5.02 11.60
N LEU A 271 8.94 -4.28 11.74
CA LEU A 271 8.85 -2.82 11.62
C LEU A 271 9.82 -2.04 12.50
N ASN A 272 10.18 -2.54 13.68
CA ASN A 272 11.18 -1.90 14.56
C ASN A 272 12.54 -1.73 13.89
N ASN A 273 12.89 -2.62 12.96
CA ASN A 273 14.14 -2.49 12.22
C ASN A 273 14.09 -1.36 11.18
N TRP A 274 12.91 -1.02 10.68
CA TRP A 274 12.75 0.10 9.73
C TRP A 274 12.86 1.45 10.42
N ASP A 275 12.25 1.60 11.58
CA ASP A 275 12.38 2.81 12.38
C ASP A 275 13.82 2.98 12.89
N ASP A 276 14.48 1.89 13.30
CA ASP A 276 15.89 1.91 13.66
C ASP A 276 16.76 2.28 12.46
N TRP A 277 16.45 1.74 11.26
CA TRP A 277 17.16 2.10 10.04
C TRP A 277 17.01 3.58 9.69
N LEU A 278 15.78 4.13 9.75
CA LEU A 278 15.52 5.54 9.50
C LEU A 278 16.23 6.44 10.50
N ASN A 279 16.14 6.14 11.78
CA ASN A 279 16.67 7.01 12.83
C ASN A 279 18.20 6.86 13.01
N ASN A 280 18.75 5.65 12.90
CA ASN A 280 20.14 5.33 13.22
C ASN A 280 21.01 5.07 11.99
N GLN A 281 20.42 5.01 10.80
CA GLN A 281 21.15 4.79 9.52
C GLN A 281 22.06 3.56 9.60
N THR A 282 21.50 2.42 10.00
CA THR A 282 22.24 1.19 10.29
C THR A 282 22.66 0.41 9.07
N ALA A 283 22.03 0.67 7.90
CA ALA A 283 22.23 -0.05 6.65
C ALA A 283 22.15 0.88 5.43
N PRO A 284 22.73 0.51 4.29
CA PRO A 284 22.61 1.26 3.04
C PRO A 284 21.25 1.11 2.35
N PHE A 285 20.54 0.00 2.55
CA PHE A 285 19.25 -0.29 1.94
C PHE A 285 18.21 -0.72 2.96
N SER A 286 16.95 -0.37 2.73
CA SER A 286 15.81 -0.86 3.50
C SER A 286 14.51 -0.68 2.71
N LEU A 287 13.41 -1.12 3.31
CA LEU A 287 12.06 -0.73 2.94
C LEU A 287 11.60 0.40 3.86
N VAL A 288 10.81 1.32 3.33
CA VAL A 288 10.11 2.36 4.10
C VAL A 288 8.63 2.29 3.80
N GLY A 289 7.82 2.46 4.83
CA GLY A 289 6.36 2.50 4.69
C GLY A 289 5.86 3.86 4.22
N THR A 290 4.82 3.86 3.42
CA THR A 290 4.16 5.10 2.96
C THR A 290 3.55 5.94 4.09
N TRP A 291 3.44 5.36 5.28
CA TRP A 291 2.92 5.99 6.51
C TRP A 291 4.01 6.60 7.41
N GLN A 292 5.30 6.37 7.11
CA GLN A 292 6.40 6.85 7.95
C GLN A 292 6.79 8.30 7.62
N ASP A 293 7.18 9.07 8.62
CA ASP A 293 7.77 10.41 8.44
C ASP A 293 9.23 10.33 7.99
N VAL A 294 9.42 9.91 6.74
CA VAL A 294 10.73 9.72 6.14
C VAL A 294 11.48 11.06 6.00
N LYS A 295 10.76 12.13 5.63
CA LYS A 295 11.34 13.47 5.48
C LYS A 295 11.86 14.02 6.80
N GLY A 296 11.06 13.94 7.86
CA GLY A 296 11.47 14.37 9.21
C GLY A 296 12.69 13.58 9.72
N ALA A 297 12.72 12.26 9.48
CA ALA A 297 13.87 11.43 9.84
C ALA A 297 15.17 11.86 9.11
N MET A 298 15.09 12.16 7.79
CA MET A 298 16.22 12.66 7.01
C MET A 298 16.72 14.02 7.49
N GLU A 299 15.80 14.95 7.75
CA GLU A 299 16.12 16.29 8.24
C GLU A 299 16.79 16.22 9.62
N LYS A 300 16.20 15.49 10.55
CA LYS A 300 16.74 15.27 11.91
C LYS A 300 18.10 14.58 11.89
N GLY A 301 18.26 13.59 11.03
CA GLY A 301 19.47 12.78 10.92
C GLY A 301 20.57 13.38 10.03
N HIS A 302 20.30 14.49 9.32
CA HIS A 302 21.19 15.14 8.37
C HIS A 302 21.74 14.18 7.31
N TYR A 303 20.87 13.42 6.64
CA TYR A 303 21.23 12.49 5.58
C TYR A 303 20.21 12.52 4.44
N LYS A 304 20.56 11.89 3.32
CA LYS A 304 19.72 11.84 2.13
C LYS A 304 19.42 10.39 1.76
N LEU A 305 18.16 10.10 1.48
CA LEU A 305 17.71 8.87 0.85
C LEU A 305 17.46 9.06 -0.63
N GLY A 306 17.45 7.96 -1.36
CA GLY A 306 16.82 7.81 -2.65
C GLY A 306 15.79 6.71 -2.57
N PHE A 307 14.79 6.77 -3.44
CA PHE A 307 13.71 5.82 -3.53
C PHE A 307 13.73 5.16 -4.89
N ALA A 308 13.47 3.87 -4.94
CA ALA A 308 13.54 3.11 -6.18
C ALA A 308 12.52 1.98 -6.19
N ALA A 309 12.21 1.50 -7.39
CA ALA A 309 11.58 0.21 -7.53
C ALA A 309 12.48 -0.89 -6.95
N MET A 310 11.86 -1.96 -6.44
CA MET A 310 12.61 -3.10 -5.87
C MET A 310 13.64 -3.63 -6.86
N PRO A 311 14.84 -4.05 -6.37
CA PRO A 311 15.82 -4.72 -7.21
C PRO A 311 15.25 -6.00 -7.84
N THR A 312 15.78 -6.40 -8.98
CA THR A 312 15.42 -7.67 -9.61
C THR A 312 16.25 -8.83 -9.01
N TRP A 313 15.68 -10.02 -9.04
CA TRP A 313 16.36 -11.30 -8.78
C TRP A 313 16.17 -12.21 -10.00
N GLN A 314 17.25 -12.69 -10.61
CA GLN A 314 17.20 -13.55 -11.81
C GLN A 314 16.29 -12.97 -12.93
N GLY A 315 16.27 -11.64 -13.04
CA GLY A 315 15.46 -10.93 -14.02
C GLY A 315 14.04 -10.55 -13.54
N ASN A 316 13.50 -11.19 -12.51
CA ASN A 316 12.19 -10.86 -11.94
C ASN A 316 12.30 -9.72 -10.92
N ARG A 317 11.37 -8.76 -10.97
CA ARG A 317 11.29 -7.68 -9.99
C ARG A 317 10.51 -8.16 -8.76
N LEU A 318 11.09 -8.00 -7.59
CA LEU A 318 10.36 -8.24 -6.36
C LEU A 318 9.29 -7.17 -6.17
N THR A 319 8.13 -7.57 -5.65
CA THR A 319 6.98 -6.70 -5.44
C THR A 319 6.67 -6.63 -3.95
N PRO A 320 6.77 -5.44 -3.31
CA PRO A 320 6.39 -5.30 -1.90
C PRO A 320 4.90 -5.58 -1.70
N PHE A 321 4.50 -5.90 -0.48
CA PHE A 321 3.09 -5.96 -0.14
C PHE A 321 2.48 -4.56 -0.24
N VAL A 322 1.28 -4.48 -0.78
CA VAL A 322 0.53 -3.23 -0.93
C VAL A 322 -0.94 -3.43 -0.58
N GLY A 323 -1.50 -2.45 0.06
CA GLY A 323 -2.92 -2.25 0.24
C GLY A 323 -3.26 -0.78 0.05
N THR A 324 -4.47 -0.41 0.38
CA THR A 324 -4.91 0.97 0.38
C THR A 324 -5.63 1.33 1.67
N LYS A 325 -5.58 2.61 2.01
CA LYS A 325 -6.48 3.23 2.97
C LYS A 325 -7.46 4.12 2.19
N GLY A 326 -8.70 4.10 2.60
CA GLY A 326 -9.75 4.91 2.00
C GLY A 326 -10.88 5.12 2.99
N PHE A 327 -11.88 5.87 2.60
CA PHE A 327 -13.01 6.11 3.48
C PHE A 327 -14.15 5.12 3.24
N VAL A 328 -14.90 4.88 4.31
CA VAL A 328 -16.21 4.22 4.32
C VAL A 328 -17.20 5.12 5.06
N VAL A 329 -18.47 4.98 4.76
CA VAL A 329 -19.55 5.64 5.50
C VAL A 329 -20.20 4.61 6.42
N ASN A 330 -20.37 5.01 7.68
CA ASN A 330 -21.04 4.20 8.68
C ASN A 330 -22.53 4.00 8.30
N GLY A 331 -22.96 2.75 8.15
CA GLY A 331 -24.34 2.42 7.76
C GLY A 331 -25.40 2.77 8.81
N PHE A 332 -24.97 3.13 10.03
CA PHE A 332 -25.85 3.53 11.13
C PHE A 332 -25.92 5.06 11.30
N THR A 333 -25.30 5.84 10.40
CA THR A 333 -25.33 7.31 10.48
C THR A 333 -26.75 7.87 10.40
N HIS A 334 -27.04 8.91 11.20
CA HIS A 334 -28.30 9.62 11.15
C HIS A 334 -28.38 10.65 10.01
N TYR A 335 -27.23 10.97 9.37
CA TYR A 335 -27.11 11.99 8.35
C TYR A 335 -26.37 11.46 7.11
N PRO A 336 -26.96 10.47 6.40
CA PRO A 336 -26.29 9.79 5.30
C PRO A 336 -25.89 10.74 4.17
N SER A 337 -26.72 11.71 3.81
CA SER A 337 -26.41 12.62 2.72
C SER A 337 -25.30 13.62 3.07
N ALA A 338 -25.26 14.11 4.32
CA ALA A 338 -24.14 14.95 4.80
C ALA A 338 -22.83 14.12 4.89
N ALA A 339 -22.91 12.85 5.28
CA ALA A 339 -21.76 11.97 5.30
C ALA A 339 -21.22 11.70 3.87
N GLU A 340 -22.08 11.48 2.88
CA GLU A 340 -21.70 11.36 1.48
C GLU A 340 -21.12 12.66 0.90
N GLU A 341 -21.63 13.82 1.32
CA GLU A 341 -21.05 15.10 0.93
C GLU A 341 -19.64 15.28 1.49
N LEU A 342 -19.42 14.94 2.76
CA LEU A 342 -18.07 14.92 3.34
C LEU A 342 -17.17 13.94 2.59
N TYR A 343 -17.68 12.73 2.31
CA TYR A 343 -16.97 11.73 1.53
C TYR A 343 -16.53 12.26 0.17
N ARG A 344 -17.43 12.90 -0.57
CA ARG A 344 -17.15 13.55 -1.86
C ARG A 344 -16.03 14.59 -1.75
N LEU A 345 -16.09 15.46 -0.73
CA LEU A 345 -15.06 16.48 -0.50
C LEU A 345 -13.67 15.86 -0.27
N LEU A 346 -13.57 14.72 0.41
CA LEU A 346 -12.31 14.05 0.69
C LEU A 346 -11.59 13.53 -0.57
N TYR A 347 -12.30 13.37 -1.68
CA TYR A 347 -11.75 12.93 -2.96
C TYR A 347 -11.53 14.07 -3.96
N THR A 348 -11.60 15.32 -3.52
CA THR A 348 -11.21 16.47 -4.33
C THR A 348 -9.69 16.65 -4.38
N ARG A 349 -9.20 17.36 -5.39
CA ARG A 349 -7.76 17.72 -5.47
C ARG A 349 -7.30 18.43 -4.21
N GLU A 350 -8.05 19.45 -3.73
CA GLU A 350 -7.70 20.22 -2.53
C GLU A 350 -7.57 19.30 -1.30
N ALA A 351 -8.47 18.32 -1.16
CA ALA A 351 -8.43 17.37 -0.05
C ALA A 351 -7.21 16.45 -0.11
N MET A 352 -6.90 15.93 -1.29
CA MET A 352 -5.73 15.07 -1.49
C MET A 352 -4.42 15.83 -1.26
N GLU A 353 -4.31 17.08 -1.75
CA GLU A 353 -3.15 17.93 -1.48
C GLU A 353 -3.05 18.31 0.01
N THR A 354 -4.19 18.46 0.68
CA THR A 354 -4.25 18.66 2.14
C THR A 354 -3.78 17.41 2.88
N MET A 355 -4.22 16.23 2.48
CA MET A 355 -3.74 14.96 3.03
C MET A 355 -2.21 14.83 2.87
N ILE A 356 -1.67 15.13 1.70
CA ILE A 356 -0.21 15.13 1.46
C ILE A 356 0.53 16.04 2.45
N LYS A 357 -0.04 17.22 2.76
CA LYS A 357 0.60 18.21 3.64
C LYS A 357 0.49 17.87 5.12
N THR A 358 -0.58 17.20 5.53
CA THR A 358 -0.96 17.02 6.95
C THR A 358 -0.85 15.61 7.45
N SER A 359 -0.52 14.66 6.57
CA SER A 359 -0.29 13.25 6.90
C SER A 359 0.95 12.71 6.17
N SER A 360 1.30 11.46 6.40
CA SER A 360 2.38 10.78 5.66
C SER A 360 1.90 10.09 4.38
N TYR A 361 0.62 10.17 4.05
CA TYR A 361 0.02 9.37 2.99
C TYR A 361 0.33 9.84 1.58
N LEU A 362 0.37 8.87 0.65
CA LEU A 362 0.55 9.06 -0.78
C LEU A 362 -0.78 8.73 -1.48
N PRO A 363 -1.35 9.64 -2.30
CA PRO A 363 -2.61 9.38 -2.99
C PRO A 363 -2.58 8.16 -3.89
N ALA A 364 -3.60 7.30 -3.79
CA ALA A 364 -3.76 6.09 -4.60
C ALA A 364 -4.42 6.41 -5.95
N LEU A 365 -3.85 7.33 -6.71
CA LEU A 365 -4.37 7.75 -8.01
C LEU A 365 -3.94 6.78 -9.11
N ARG A 366 -4.85 6.50 -10.04
CA ARG A 366 -4.51 5.78 -11.26
C ARG A 366 -3.62 6.63 -12.18
N LYS A 367 -2.83 5.99 -13.05
CA LYS A 367 -1.88 6.66 -13.95
C LYS A 367 -2.51 7.77 -14.79
N ASN A 368 -3.74 7.57 -15.25
CA ASN A 368 -4.49 8.53 -16.07
C ASN A 368 -5.66 9.13 -15.29
N SER A 369 -5.49 9.37 -14.00
CA SER A 369 -6.53 10.00 -13.19
C SER A 369 -6.88 11.39 -13.73
N PRO A 370 -8.17 11.77 -13.76
CA PRO A 370 -8.58 13.13 -14.10
C PRO A 370 -8.16 14.14 -13.02
N ILE A 371 -7.78 13.67 -11.83
CA ILE A 371 -7.22 14.48 -10.76
C ILE A 371 -5.69 14.34 -10.78
N SER A 372 -4.99 15.45 -10.93
CA SER A 372 -3.56 15.56 -10.67
C SER A 372 -3.34 16.33 -9.38
N VAL A 373 -2.44 15.87 -8.53
CA VAL A 373 -2.12 16.49 -7.25
C VAL A 373 -0.69 17.03 -7.24
N SER A 374 -0.48 18.10 -6.46
CA SER A 374 0.83 18.66 -6.23
C SER A 374 1.36 18.20 -4.87
N TYR A 375 2.58 17.72 -4.85
CA TYR A 375 3.31 17.43 -3.61
C TYR A 375 3.93 18.70 -2.99
N GLY A 376 3.79 19.87 -3.64
CA GLY A 376 4.37 21.12 -3.20
C GLY A 376 5.89 21.04 -3.08
N ASN A 377 6.41 21.35 -1.89
CA ASN A 377 7.86 21.24 -1.60
C ASN A 377 8.25 19.88 -1.00
N ASP A 378 7.34 18.89 -0.97
CA ASP A 378 7.61 17.56 -0.43
C ASP A 378 8.09 16.60 -1.53
N TRP A 379 9.31 16.88 -2.01
CA TRP A 379 9.97 16.03 -3.00
C TRP A 379 10.15 14.57 -2.55
N VAL A 380 10.19 14.33 -1.23
CA VAL A 380 10.32 12.98 -0.67
C VAL A 380 9.10 12.15 -1.00
N LYS A 381 7.91 12.68 -0.73
CA LYS A 381 6.65 12.01 -1.07
C LYS A 381 6.48 11.84 -2.58
N GLU A 382 6.90 12.82 -3.37
CA GLU A 382 6.85 12.72 -4.83
C GLU A 382 7.75 11.58 -5.35
N GLU A 383 9.01 11.50 -4.89
CA GLU A 383 9.91 10.41 -5.27
C GLU A 383 9.41 9.05 -4.75
N MET A 384 8.89 8.97 -3.53
CA MET A 384 8.30 7.75 -3.00
C MET A 384 7.10 7.29 -3.82
N ALA A 385 6.20 8.20 -4.21
CA ALA A 385 5.04 7.87 -5.03
C ALA A 385 5.45 7.34 -6.41
N LYS A 386 6.44 7.95 -7.05
CA LYS A 386 7.01 7.46 -8.31
C LYS A 386 7.61 6.06 -8.14
N ALA A 387 8.46 5.87 -7.14
CA ALA A 387 9.09 4.58 -6.88
C ALA A 387 8.05 3.48 -6.58
N PHE A 388 6.99 3.83 -5.85
CA PHE A 388 5.87 2.94 -5.57
C PHE A 388 5.17 2.50 -6.86
N GLN A 389 4.81 3.45 -7.73
CA GLN A 389 4.16 3.15 -9.01
C GLN A 389 5.00 2.25 -9.92
N TYR A 390 6.33 2.41 -9.90
CA TYR A 390 7.24 1.55 -10.67
C TYR A 390 7.46 0.17 -10.07
N SER A 391 7.28 0.03 -8.76
CA SER A 391 7.31 -1.28 -8.09
C SER A 391 6.07 -2.12 -8.42
N TYR A 392 4.97 -1.46 -8.79
CA TYR A 392 3.70 -2.07 -9.18
C TYR A 392 3.28 -1.58 -10.57
N PRO A 393 3.93 -2.05 -11.65
CA PRO A 393 3.64 -1.59 -13.03
C PRO A 393 2.22 -1.93 -13.48
N GLU A 394 1.70 -3.06 -13.05
CA GLU A 394 0.30 -3.43 -13.05
C GLU A 394 -0.07 -3.63 -11.58
N PRO A 395 -1.22 -3.12 -11.12
CA PRO A 395 -1.61 -3.35 -9.74
C PRO A 395 -1.70 -4.85 -9.52
N ALA A 396 -0.84 -5.35 -8.66
CA ALA A 396 -0.89 -6.73 -8.23
C ALA A 396 -2.31 -7.05 -7.77
N TYR A 397 -2.87 -8.14 -8.22
CA TYR A 397 -4.16 -8.62 -7.77
C TYR A 397 -4.03 -9.01 -6.31
N PHE A 398 -4.38 -8.08 -5.45
CA PHE A 398 -4.59 -8.42 -4.06
C PHE A 398 -6.05 -8.77 -3.90
N LEU A 399 -6.31 -10.02 -3.60
CA LEU A 399 -7.50 -10.47 -2.94
C LEU A 399 -8.81 -10.14 -3.60
N PRO A 400 -9.50 -11.11 -4.07
CA PRO A 400 -10.93 -11.00 -4.23
C PRO A 400 -11.62 -10.97 -2.86
N ASN A 401 -11.39 -9.93 -2.06
CA ASN A 401 -12.12 -9.67 -0.81
C ASN A 401 -13.63 -9.63 -1.03
N ASN A 402 -14.04 -9.20 -2.23
CA ASN A 402 -15.41 -9.14 -2.66
C ASN A 402 -16.13 -10.51 -2.71
N GLN A 403 -15.38 -11.61 -2.88
CA GLN A 403 -15.94 -12.95 -2.97
C GLN A 403 -15.76 -13.75 -1.67
N TYR A 404 -14.73 -13.43 -0.89
CA TYR A 404 -14.34 -14.25 0.25
C TYR A 404 -13.78 -13.42 1.40
N ARG A 405 -14.62 -13.20 2.43
CA ARG A 405 -14.32 -12.31 3.57
C ARG A 405 -13.05 -12.64 4.34
N LYS A 406 -12.54 -13.87 4.25
CA LYS A 406 -11.41 -14.37 5.03
C LYS A 406 -10.19 -14.74 4.17
N ALA A 407 -10.17 -14.40 2.89
CA ALA A 407 -9.10 -14.84 2.01
C ALA A 407 -7.70 -14.41 2.48
N MET A 408 -7.55 -13.16 2.98
CA MET A 408 -6.26 -12.71 3.56
C MET A 408 -5.90 -13.38 4.86
N ASP A 409 -6.89 -13.78 5.62
CA ASP A 409 -6.64 -14.30 6.95
C ASP A 409 -5.79 -15.58 6.89
N VAL A 410 -5.82 -16.35 5.78
CA VAL A 410 -4.96 -17.52 5.63
C VAL A 410 -3.48 -17.15 5.69
N TYR A 411 -3.06 -16.08 5.03
CA TYR A 411 -1.66 -15.65 5.01
C TYR A 411 -1.18 -15.16 6.38
N TYR A 412 -2.05 -14.49 7.12
CA TYR A 412 -1.73 -13.98 8.45
C TYR A 412 -1.84 -15.01 9.59
N ASN A 413 -2.72 -16.01 9.44
CA ASN A 413 -3.03 -16.94 10.53
C ASN A 413 -2.26 -18.26 10.46
N ILE A 414 -1.55 -18.55 9.37
CA ILE A 414 -0.58 -19.65 9.37
C ILE A 414 0.81 -19.13 9.74
N PRO A 415 1.69 -19.95 10.34
CA PRO A 415 2.98 -19.51 10.87
C PRO A 415 4.04 -19.27 9.77
N MET A 416 3.73 -18.41 8.80
CA MET A 416 4.62 -18.13 7.66
C MET A 416 5.99 -17.63 8.11
N GLY A 417 6.04 -16.75 9.12
CA GLY A 417 7.32 -16.26 9.65
C GLY A 417 8.23 -17.35 10.20
N GLN A 418 7.65 -18.41 10.79
CA GLN A 418 8.41 -19.56 11.24
C GLN A 418 8.97 -20.38 10.04
N ILE A 419 8.14 -20.55 9.01
CA ILE A 419 8.58 -21.25 7.77
C ILE A 419 9.76 -20.52 7.14
N TYR A 420 9.68 -19.18 7.01
CA TYR A 420 10.76 -18.37 6.45
C TYR A 420 12.03 -18.43 7.30
N SER A 421 11.89 -18.36 8.62
CA SER A 421 13.01 -18.48 9.55
C SER A 421 13.69 -19.83 9.48
N ASP A 422 12.92 -20.90 9.36
CA ASP A 422 13.47 -22.27 9.25
C ASP A 422 14.20 -22.48 7.91
N VAL A 423 13.72 -21.91 6.81
CA VAL A 423 14.42 -21.92 5.52
C VAL A 423 15.72 -21.09 5.59
N TRP A 424 15.67 -19.89 6.19
CA TRP A 424 16.85 -19.05 6.41
C TRP A 424 17.91 -19.76 7.22
N ASP A 425 17.52 -20.42 8.31
CA ASP A 425 18.43 -21.12 9.21
C ASP A 425 18.94 -22.48 8.65
N GLY A 426 18.36 -22.93 7.54
CA GLY A 426 18.67 -24.20 6.93
C GLY A 426 18.08 -25.42 7.66
N LYS A 427 17.11 -25.19 8.54
CA LYS A 427 16.35 -26.26 9.21
C LYS A 427 15.38 -26.94 8.27
N LYS A 428 14.91 -26.22 7.26
CA LYS A 428 14.06 -26.70 6.17
C LYS A 428 14.65 -26.32 4.81
N THR A 429 14.48 -27.17 3.85
CA THR A 429 14.66 -26.83 2.44
C THR A 429 13.49 -25.98 1.96
N PRO A 430 13.63 -25.19 0.89
CA PRO A 430 12.53 -24.47 0.26
C PRO A 430 11.34 -25.38 -0.09
N ALA A 431 11.59 -26.60 -0.55
CA ALA A 431 10.54 -27.57 -0.86
C ALA A 431 9.76 -28.04 0.39
N GLU A 432 10.45 -28.28 1.51
CA GLU A 432 9.80 -28.64 2.78
C GLU A 432 9.01 -27.47 3.34
N GLY A 433 9.54 -26.24 3.26
CA GLY A 433 8.83 -25.01 3.64
C GLY A 433 7.56 -24.80 2.81
N GLN A 434 7.63 -25.03 1.49
CA GLN A 434 6.48 -24.99 0.60
C GLN A 434 5.42 -26.03 0.99
N ALA A 435 5.82 -27.29 1.18
CA ALA A 435 4.90 -28.38 1.54
C ALA A 435 4.16 -28.09 2.86
N GLU A 436 4.86 -27.51 3.83
CA GLU A 436 4.26 -27.09 5.09
C GLU A 436 3.26 -25.96 4.91
N ALA A 437 3.62 -24.89 4.17
CA ALA A 437 2.73 -23.77 3.89
C ALA A 437 1.43 -24.26 3.21
N VAL A 438 1.53 -25.14 2.22
CA VAL A 438 0.38 -25.75 1.53
C VAL A 438 -0.50 -26.53 2.50
N THR A 439 0.11 -27.35 3.34
CA THR A 439 -0.62 -28.18 4.31
C THR A 439 -1.39 -27.32 5.31
N LEU A 440 -0.74 -26.30 5.86
CA LEU A 440 -1.33 -25.39 6.83
C LEU A 440 -2.43 -24.52 6.22
N ALA A 441 -2.23 -24.04 4.99
CA ALA A 441 -3.25 -23.26 4.28
C ALA A 441 -4.50 -24.10 4.00
N LYS A 442 -4.34 -25.32 3.49
CA LYS A 442 -5.49 -26.24 3.26
C LYS A 442 -6.27 -26.52 4.53
N LYS A 443 -5.56 -26.79 5.62
CA LYS A 443 -6.19 -27.00 6.92
C LYS A 443 -6.96 -25.75 7.39
N TRP A 444 -6.30 -24.59 7.34
CA TRP A 444 -6.92 -23.34 7.79
C TRP A 444 -8.17 -23.00 6.96
N LEU A 445 -8.09 -23.13 5.63
CA LEU A 445 -9.22 -22.90 4.74
C LEU A 445 -10.37 -23.88 5.03
N ALA A 446 -10.11 -25.16 5.26
CA ALA A 446 -11.13 -26.14 5.61
C ALA A 446 -11.82 -25.84 6.95
N ASP A 447 -11.07 -25.35 7.93
CA ASP A 447 -11.58 -25.03 9.27
C ASP A 447 -12.41 -23.71 9.30
N ASN A 448 -12.10 -22.77 8.40
CA ASN A 448 -12.66 -21.41 8.42
C ASN A 448 -13.65 -21.09 7.28
N ASN A 449 -13.87 -22.01 6.35
CA ASN A 449 -14.80 -21.87 5.22
C ASN A 449 -16.20 -22.44 5.48
N LYS A 450 -16.63 -22.51 6.71
CA LYS A 450 -17.95 -23.01 7.08
C LYS A 450 -18.95 -21.89 7.20
#